data_35d0dbd577358227404f183a631ee0a5
#
_entry.id   35d0dbd577358227404f183a631ee0a5
#
_cell.length_a   1.000
_cell.length_b   1.000
_cell.length_c   1.000
_cell.angle_alpha   90.00
_cell.angle_beta   90.00
_cell.angle_gamma   90.00
#
_symmetry.space_group_name_H-M   'P 1'
#
loop_
_entity.id
_entity.type
_entity.pdbx_description
1 polymer ?
#
loop_
_entity_poly.entity_id
_entity_poly.type
_entity_poly.pdbx_seq_one_letter_code
_entity_poly.pdbx_strand_id
1 'polypeptide(L)'
;SFITEDTFYDEYNALELKYTTTNLSFLDSLSLKGSSSLKFGTPIFTNTTSDTKTLSRVGSTLNFIKWNSDINLNKPILRDYSLNARLVFQKLISDRGLINSEQINITGPGQMSGFESGNMSGDQGFFVRTELSRAFYPFVEGEDDKKEDSIRIMPYLHLGIGASYYKRPASGELSRTEVASGGYGIKVKIPLNSNSLDISFEVAEADKSVKGTTSRPVYLLNTTFSF
;
A
#
# COMPACT_ATOMS: atom_id res chain seq x y z
N SER A 1 -14.36 11.06 -38.55
CA SER A 1 -12.97 11.08 -38.07
C SER A 1 -12.79 9.92 -37.12
N PHE A 2 -11.97 8.95 -37.48
CA PHE A 2 -11.59 7.88 -36.59
C PHE A 2 -10.62 8.48 -35.57
N ILE A 3 -11.00 8.43 -34.29
CA ILE A 3 -10.08 8.71 -33.16
C ILE A 3 -9.20 7.48 -33.07
N THR A 4 -7.98 7.57 -33.54
CA THR A 4 -6.93 6.59 -33.20
C THR A 4 -6.54 6.86 -31.75
N GLU A 5 -7.02 6.04 -30.80
CA GLU A 5 -6.46 6.02 -29.46
C GLU A 5 -5.03 5.49 -29.54
N ASP A 6 -4.07 6.29 -29.10
CA ASP A 6 -2.69 5.86 -28.94
C ASP A 6 -2.65 4.78 -27.87
N THR A 7 -2.54 3.52 -28.27
CA THR A 7 -2.41 2.40 -27.35
C THR A 7 -0.94 2.31 -26.93
N PHE A 8 -0.66 2.59 -25.66
CA PHE A 8 0.67 2.39 -25.07
C PHE A 8 0.87 0.91 -24.76
N TYR A 9 2.04 0.40 -25.05
CA TYR A 9 2.40 -1.00 -24.81
C TYR A 9 3.76 -1.09 -24.16
N ASP A 10 3.80 -1.56 -22.90
CA ASP A 10 5.04 -1.79 -22.16
C ASP A 10 5.32 -3.30 -22.07
N GLU A 11 6.29 -3.80 -22.83
CA GLU A 11 6.74 -5.18 -22.75
C GLU A 11 8.21 -5.23 -22.31
N TYR A 12 8.49 -5.93 -21.23
CA TYR A 12 9.84 -6.08 -20.69
C TYR A 12 9.97 -7.36 -19.90
N ASN A 13 11.21 -7.82 -19.72
CA ASN A 13 11.55 -8.89 -18.80
C ASN A 13 12.05 -8.31 -17.49
N ALA A 14 11.75 -8.97 -16.39
CA ALA A 14 12.27 -8.55 -15.10
C ALA A 14 12.84 -9.73 -14.33
N LEU A 15 13.98 -9.50 -13.69
CA LEU A 15 14.55 -10.36 -12.66
C LEU A 15 14.30 -9.69 -11.31
N GLU A 16 13.72 -10.41 -10.36
CA GLU A 16 13.51 -9.94 -9.00
C GLU A 16 14.19 -10.87 -7.99
N LEU A 17 15.06 -10.29 -7.16
CA LEU A 17 15.62 -10.95 -5.98
C LEU A 17 14.85 -10.47 -4.77
N LYS A 18 14.07 -11.37 -4.15
CA LYS A 18 13.17 -11.04 -3.03
C LYS A 18 13.52 -11.82 -1.78
N TYR A 19 13.66 -11.10 -0.67
CA TYR A 19 13.69 -11.65 0.68
C TYR A 19 12.36 -11.40 1.36
N THR A 20 11.81 -12.41 2.03
CA THR A 20 10.55 -12.31 2.79
C THR A 20 10.75 -12.85 4.19
N THR A 21 10.27 -12.12 5.18
CA THR A 21 10.18 -12.58 6.57
C THR A 21 8.74 -12.63 7.02
N THR A 22 8.34 -13.73 7.65
CA THR A 22 6.95 -13.98 8.02
C THR A 22 6.67 -13.78 9.50
N ASN A 23 7.67 -13.85 10.36
CA ASN A 23 7.46 -13.66 11.81
C ASN A 23 8.80 -13.52 12.55
N LEU A 24 9.38 -12.34 12.51
CA LEU A 24 10.51 -12.03 13.39
C LEU A 24 9.94 -11.35 14.65
N SER A 25 9.99 -12.05 15.77
CA SER A 25 9.69 -11.46 17.08
C SER A 25 10.95 -10.79 17.61
N PHE A 26 10.92 -9.48 17.74
CA PHE A 26 11.93 -8.68 18.42
C PHE A 26 11.34 -8.11 19.69
N LEU A 27 12.19 -7.90 20.72
CA LEU A 27 11.87 -7.07 21.88
C LEU A 27 10.40 -7.18 22.36
N ASP A 28 10.18 -7.99 23.40
CA ASP A 28 8.92 -8.06 24.17
C ASP A 28 7.63 -7.87 23.31
N SER A 29 7.29 -8.91 22.52
CA SER A 29 6.06 -8.97 21.73
C SER A 29 5.98 -8.11 20.44
N LEU A 30 7.03 -7.44 19.99
CA LEU A 30 7.05 -6.79 18.68
C LEU A 30 7.18 -7.84 17.55
N SER A 31 6.18 -7.97 16.71
CA SER A 31 6.18 -8.85 15.53
C SER A 31 6.45 -8.03 14.26
N LEU A 32 7.40 -8.51 13.45
CA LEU A 32 7.74 -7.92 12.15
C LEU A 32 7.43 -8.94 11.06
N LYS A 33 6.68 -8.49 10.04
CA LYS A 33 6.46 -9.20 8.77
C LYS A 33 6.82 -8.28 7.63
N GLY A 34 7.43 -8.80 6.58
CA GLY A 34 7.72 -7.95 5.45
C GLY A 34 8.50 -8.61 4.35
N SER A 35 8.71 -7.85 3.30
CA SER A 35 9.54 -8.25 2.18
C SER A 35 10.40 -7.08 1.71
N SER A 36 11.57 -7.43 1.16
CA SER A 36 12.45 -6.48 0.50
C SER A 36 12.95 -7.12 -0.79
N SER A 37 12.96 -6.35 -1.88
CA SER A 37 13.38 -6.87 -3.18
C SER A 37 14.17 -5.87 -4.00
N LEU A 38 15.11 -6.40 -4.80
CA LEU A 38 15.76 -5.68 -5.90
C LEU A 38 15.19 -6.22 -7.20
N LYS A 39 14.63 -5.32 -8.01
CA LYS A 39 14.05 -5.65 -9.32
C LYS A 39 14.86 -4.99 -10.43
N PHE A 40 15.21 -5.78 -11.42
CA PHE A 40 15.97 -5.40 -12.61
C PHE A 40 15.05 -5.56 -13.82
N GLY A 41 14.66 -4.48 -14.47
CA GLY A 41 13.94 -4.51 -15.74
C GLY A 41 14.90 -4.46 -16.92
N THR A 42 14.57 -5.16 -17.99
CA THR A 42 15.34 -5.14 -19.25
C THR A 42 14.43 -5.44 -20.43
N PRO A 43 14.61 -4.81 -21.60
CA PRO A 43 13.91 -5.13 -22.83
C PRO A 43 14.53 -6.30 -23.60
N ILE A 44 15.43 -7.10 -23.01
CA ILE A 44 16.03 -8.27 -23.67
C ILE A 44 14.89 -9.26 -23.96
N PHE A 45 14.82 -9.77 -25.20
CA PHE A 45 13.77 -10.68 -25.70
C PHE A 45 12.38 -10.05 -25.90
N THR A 46 12.26 -8.74 -25.99
CA THR A 46 11.02 -8.07 -26.36
C THR A 46 11.15 -7.37 -27.71
N ASN A 47 10.05 -7.22 -28.42
CA ASN A 47 10.00 -6.44 -29.67
C ASN A 47 9.85 -4.94 -29.39
N THR A 48 9.70 -4.56 -28.13
CA THR A 48 9.55 -3.16 -27.73
C THR A 48 10.91 -2.49 -27.70
N THR A 49 11.17 -1.61 -28.65
CA THR A 49 12.33 -0.73 -28.56
C THR A 49 12.13 0.25 -27.42
N SER A 50 13.19 0.61 -26.71
CA SER A 50 13.17 1.66 -25.69
C SER A 50 12.94 3.07 -26.28
N ASP A 51 12.23 3.16 -27.40
CA ASP A 51 11.80 4.42 -27.98
C ASP A 51 10.71 5.01 -27.07
N THR A 52 11.04 6.10 -26.39
CA THR A 52 10.24 6.74 -25.34
C THR A 52 8.86 7.22 -25.80
N LYS A 53 8.56 7.15 -27.09
CA LYS A 53 7.27 7.59 -27.64
C LYS A 53 6.16 6.54 -27.55
N THR A 54 6.50 5.27 -27.37
CA THR A 54 5.55 4.15 -27.32
C THR A 54 5.31 3.62 -25.89
N LEU A 55 6.11 4.08 -24.92
CA LEU A 55 5.97 3.67 -23.54
C LEU A 55 4.80 4.39 -22.85
N SER A 56 4.19 3.75 -21.87
CA SER A 56 3.06 4.28 -21.08
C SER A 56 3.35 5.60 -20.38
N ARG A 57 4.63 5.97 -20.28
CA ARG A 57 5.07 7.25 -19.73
C ARG A 57 6.25 7.83 -20.50
N VAL A 58 6.13 9.08 -20.91
CA VAL A 58 7.21 9.82 -21.59
C VAL A 58 8.41 9.99 -20.68
N GLY A 59 9.62 9.71 -21.18
CA GLY A 59 10.87 9.81 -20.42
C GLY A 59 11.18 8.61 -19.52
N SER A 60 10.34 7.57 -19.52
CA SER A 60 10.57 6.33 -18.82
C SER A 60 11.56 5.41 -19.57
N THR A 61 11.93 4.31 -18.93
CA THR A 61 12.79 3.26 -19.52
C THR A 61 12.37 1.89 -19.06
N LEU A 62 12.56 0.89 -19.91
CA LEU A 62 12.40 -0.52 -19.57
C LEU A 62 13.67 -1.09 -18.87
N ASN A 63 14.82 -0.39 -19.02
CA ASN A 63 16.05 -0.70 -18.29
C ASN A 63 16.07 0.04 -16.96
N PHE A 64 15.69 -0.63 -15.88
CA PHE A 64 15.66 -0.03 -14.56
C PHE A 64 16.17 -0.96 -13.48
N ILE A 65 16.66 -0.36 -12.40
CA ILE A 65 16.96 -1.04 -11.14
C ILE A 65 16.21 -0.30 -10.05
N LYS A 66 15.39 -1.04 -9.30
CA LYS A 66 14.66 -0.48 -8.16
C LYS A 66 14.70 -1.40 -6.96
N TRP A 67 14.71 -0.79 -5.79
CA TRP A 67 14.56 -1.44 -4.51
C TRP A 67 13.18 -1.18 -3.94
N ASN A 68 12.47 -2.24 -3.54
CA ASN A 68 11.16 -2.18 -2.90
C ASN A 68 11.26 -2.80 -1.52
N SER A 69 10.48 -2.24 -0.57
CA SER A 69 10.28 -2.86 0.74
C SER A 69 8.85 -2.61 1.21
N ASP A 70 8.23 -3.63 1.83
CA ASP A 70 6.95 -3.55 2.51
C ASP A 70 7.11 -4.23 3.88
N ILE A 71 7.00 -3.45 4.94
CA ILE A 71 7.28 -3.86 6.31
C ILE A 71 6.06 -3.56 7.17
N ASN A 72 5.58 -4.59 7.86
CA ASN A 72 4.49 -4.48 8.81
C ASN A 72 5.02 -4.81 10.21
N LEU A 73 4.83 -3.87 11.13
CA LEU A 73 5.13 -3.98 12.55
C LEU A 73 3.83 -4.11 13.32
N ASN A 74 3.76 -5.07 14.23
CA ASN A 74 2.65 -5.20 15.15
C ASN A 74 3.19 -5.27 16.57
N LYS A 75 2.65 -4.45 17.47
CA LYS A 75 2.99 -4.43 18.88
C LYS A 75 1.73 -4.38 19.73
N PRO A 76 1.42 -5.43 20.51
CA PRO A 76 0.51 -5.33 21.64
C PRO A 76 1.05 -4.31 22.64
N ILE A 77 0.24 -3.31 23.00
CA ILE A 77 0.64 -2.25 23.95
C ILE A 77 0.11 -2.57 25.34
N LEU A 78 -1.15 -2.94 25.41
CA LEU A 78 -1.88 -3.36 26.60
C LEU A 78 -2.68 -4.61 26.25
N ARG A 79 -3.34 -5.22 27.24
CA ARG A 79 -4.06 -6.49 27.11
C ARG A 79 -4.92 -6.59 25.83
N ASP A 80 -5.66 -5.51 25.47
CA ASP A 80 -6.59 -5.51 24.33
C ASP A 80 -6.22 -4.49 23.25
N TYR A 81 -5.14 -3.71 23.44
CA TYR A 81 -4.71 -2.69 22.50
C TYR A 81 -3.52 -3.17 21.68
N SER A 82 -3.54 -2.87 20.38
CA SER A 82 -2.40 -3.10 19.49
C SER A 82 -2.09 -1.89 18.64
N LEU A 83 -0.82 -1.67 18.42
CA LEU A 83 -0.29 -0.69 17.46
C LEU A 83 0.25 -1.45 16.24
N ASN A 84 -0.29 -1.13 15.08
CA ASN A 84 0.23 -1.60 13.81
C ASN A 84 0.89 -0.44 13.08
N ALA A 85 2.02 -0.69 12.43
CA ALA A 85 2.65 0.27 11.53
C ALA A 85 3.05 -0.44 10.24
N ARG A 86 2.64 0.09 9.11
CA ARG A 86 3.07 -0.37 7.79
C ARG A 86 3.93 0.69 7.13
N LEU A 87 5.12 0.30 6.70
CA LEU A 87 6.04 1.10 5.90
C LEU A 87 6.19 0.45 4.54
N VAL A 88 5.87 1.18 3.49
CA VAL A 88 6.19 0.80 2.11
C VAL A 88 7.16 1.83 1.54
N PHE A 89 8.14 1.34 0.83
CA PHE A 89 9.21 2.16 0.27
C PHE A 89 9.62 1.62 -1.09
N GLN A 90 9.82 2.50 -2.04
CA GLN A 90 10.43 2.21 -3.34
C GLN A 90 11.51 3.24 -3.64
N LYS A 91 12.69 2.77 -4.03
CA LYS A 91 13.81 3.59 -4.48
C LYS A 91 14.21 3.21 -5.88
N LEU A 92 14.15 4.15 -6.80
CA LEU A 92 14.69 3.98 -8.15
C LEU A 92 16.18 4.31 -8.14
N ILE A 93 17.00 3.35 -8.56
CA ILE A 93 18.47 3.49 -8.65
C ILE A 93 18.86 4.05 -10.01
N SER A 94 18.14 3.67 -11.07
CA SER A 94 18.38 4.13 -12.45
C SER A 94 18.13 5.64 -12.63
N ASP A 95 18.69 6.20 -13.70
CA ASP A 95 18.63 7.65 -13.96
C ASP A 95 17.38 8.13 -14.71
N ARG A 96 16.66 7.23 -15.38
CA ARG A 96 15.40 7.51 -16.08
C ARG A 96 14.21 7.12 -15.22
N GLY A 97 13.04 7.70 -15.53
CA GLY A 97 11.79 7.36 -14.88
C GLY A 97 11.30 5.94 -15.18
N LEU A 98 10.34 5.49 -14.40
CA LEU A 98 9.69 4.17 -14.56
C LEU A 98 8.47 4.28 -15.48
N ILE A 99 8.13 3.19 -16.15
CA ILE A 99 6.83 2.97 -16.78
C ILE A 99 5.73 2.93 -15.69
N ASN A 100 4.48 3.21 -16.06
CA ASN A 100 3.38 3.36 -15.09
C ASN A 100 3.17 2.12 -14.21
N SER A 101 3.28 0.91 -14.79
CA SER A 101 3.11 -0.36 -14.06
C SER A 101 4.18 -0.64 -13.00
N GLU A 102 5.31 0.05 -13.04
CA GLU A 102 6.42 -0.13 -12.11
C GLU A 102 6.53 1.00 -11.07
N GLN A 103 5.67 2.00 -11.15
CA GLN A 103 5.64 3.09 -10.18
C GLN A 103 5.08 2.63 -8.82
N ILE A 104 5.55 3.25 -7.75
CA ILE A 104 4.91 3.12 -6.46
C ILE A 104 3.62 3.95 -6.44
N ASN A 105 2.54 3.35 -6.00
CA ASN A 105 1.32 4.08 -5.62
C ASN A 105 1.27 4.19 -4.11
N ILE A 106 1.03 5.40 -3.59
CA ILE A 106 0.99 5.69 -2.15
C ILE A 106 -0.41 5.99 -1.64
N THR A 107 -1.44 5.97 -2.50
CA THR A 107 -2.83 6.31 -2.16
C THR A 107 -3.79 5.16 -2.35
N GLY A 108 -4.87 5.15 -1.58
CA GLY A 108 -5.92 4.15 -1.64
C GLY A 108 -6.09 3.32 -0.36
N PRO A 109 -6.95 2.30 -0.39
CA PRO A 109 -7.26 1.45 0.76
C PRO A 109 -6.01 0.82 1.38
N GLY A 110 -5.88 0.90 2.71
CA GLY A 110 -4.73 0.34 3.43
C GLY A 110 -3.41 1.10 3.25
N GLN A 111 -3.44 2.23 2.55
CA GLN A 111 -2.36 3.18 2.35
C GLN A 111 -2.81 4.54 2.88
N MET A 112 -2.77 5.59 2.05
CA MET A 112 -3.40 6.88 2.35
C MET A 112 -4.88 6.82 1.96
N SER A 113 -5.71 6.28 2.82
CA SER A 113 -7.11 5.92 2.52
C SER A 113 -8.03 7.12 2.28
N GLY A 114 -7.63 8.33 2.70
CA GLY A 114 -8.36 9.56 2.41
C GLY A 114 -8.27 10.01 0.94
N PHE A 115 -7.47 9.32 0.13
CA PHE A 115 -7.31 9.58 -1.31
C PHE A 115 -7.83 8.41 -2.13
N GLU A 116 -8.30 8.69 -3.34
CA GLU A 116 -8.61 7.64 -4.31
C GLU A 116 -7.36 6.85 -4.71
N SER A 117 -7.54 5.56 -5.00
CA SER A 117 -6.45 4.69 -5.41
C SER A 117 -5.83 5.15 -6.73
N GLY A 118 -4.51 5.18 -6.81
CA GLY A 118 -3.79 5.55 -8.02
C GLY A 118 -3.61 7.05 -8.25
N ASN A 119 -4.23 7.92 -7.44
CA ASN A 119 -4.13 9.36 -7.62
C ASN A 119 -2.71 9.89 -7.45
N MET A 120 -1.88 9.23 -6.65
CA MET A 120 -0.52 9.66 -6.38
C MET A 120 0.46 8.52 -6.50
N SER A 121 1.14 8.49 -7.61
CA SER A 121 2.19 7.54 -7.93
C SER A 121 3.53 8.26 -8.15
N GLY A 122 4.60 7.51 -8.29
CA GLY A 122 5.91 8.06 -8.60
C GLY A 122 6.96 6.98 -8.90
N ASP A 123 8.10 7.41 -9.43
CA ASP A 123 9.22 6.51 -9.70
C ASP A 123 9.84 5.97 -8.41
N GLN A 124 9.80 6.78 -7.37
CA GLN A 124 10.25 6.43 -6.02
C GLN A 124 9.35 7.13 -4.99
N GLY A 125 9.31 6.57 -3.78
CA GLY A 125 8.48 7.12 -2.73
C GLY A 125 8.39 6.22 -1.52
N PHE A 126 7.60 6.66 -0.56
CA PHE A 126 7.28 5.89 0.63
C PHE A 126 5.93 6.30 1.19
N PHE A 127 5.35 5.42 1.98
CA PHE A 127 4.34 5.81 2.97
C PHE A 127 4.54 5.04 4.28
N VAL A 128 4.10 5.67 5.35
CA VAL A 128 3.96 5.07 6.67
C VAL A 128 2.51 5.25 7.09
N ARG A 129 1.86 4.14 7.43
CA ARG A 129 0.53 4.14 8.04
C ARG A 129 0.61 3.50 9.41
N THR A 130 0.12 4.18 10.43
CA THR A 130 -0.01 3.66 11.79
C THR A 130 -1.49 3.48 12.15
N GLU A 131 -1.79 2.43 12.89
CA GLU A 131 -3.14 2.08 13.30
C GLU A 131 -3.12 1.65 14.77
N LEU A 132 -3.89 2.34 15.61
CA LEU A 132 -4.16 1.96 16.99
C LEU A 132 -5.54 1.32 17.06
N SER A 133 -5.59 0.07 17.49
CA SER A 133 -6.84 -0.69 17.61
C SER A 133 -7.02 -1.27 19.00
N ARG A 134 -8.29 -1.55 19.35
CA ARG A 134 -8.67 -2.26 20.56
C ARG A 134 -9.57 -3.43 20.21
N ALA A 135 -9.27 -4.62 20.76
CA ALA A 135 -10.07 -5.81 20.57
C ALA A 135 -11.17 -5.93 21.64
N PHE A 136 -12.39 -6.25 21.20
CA PHE A 136 -13.54 -6.57 22.03
C PHE A 136 -14.09 -7.93 21.66
N TYR A 137 -14.50 -8.71 22.64
CA TYR A 137 -15.08 -10.03 22.48
C TYR A 137 -16.46 -10.06 23.16
N PRO A 138 -17.53 -9.59 22.48
CA PRO A 138 -18.83 -9.31 23.11
C PRO A 138 -19.57 -10.53 23.65
N PHE A 139 -19.17 -11.74 23.23
CA PHE A 139 -19.87 -12.98 23.58
C PHE A 139 -19.00 -13.96 24.40
N VAL A 140 -17.92 -13.48 24.99
CA VAL A 140 -17.03 -14.28 25.84
C VAL A 140 -17.24 -13.90 27.29
N GLU A 141 -17.79 -14.82 28.09
CA GLU A 141 -17.86 -14.73 29.55
C GLU A 141 -16.71 -15.54 30.13
N GLY A 142 -15.68 -14.86 30.70
CA GLY A 142 -14.52 -15.50 31.31
C GLY A 142 -13.19 -15.23 30.61
N GLU A 143 -12.10 -15.52 31.32
CA GLU A 143 -10.83 -14.85 31.01
C GLU A 143 -10.01 -15.42 29.87
N ASP A 144 -10.09 -16.69 29.44
CA ASP A 144 -9.04 -17.15 28.53
C ASP A 144 -9.34 -18.19 27.44
N ASP A 145 -10.31 -19.08 27.57
CA ASP A 145 -10.28 -20.28 26.72
C ASP A 145 -11.09 -20.26 25.41
N LYS A 146 -11.82 -19.18 25.10
CA LYS A 146 -12.72 -19.13 23.92
C LYS A 146 -12.58 -17.90 23.01
N LYS A 147 -11.53 -17.10 23.19
CA LYS A 147 -11.36 -15.86 22.41
C LYS A 147 -11.05 -16.11 20.93
N GLU A 148 -10.36 -17.20 20.62
CA GLU A 148 -10.00 -17.54 19.22
C GLU A 148 -11.20 -17.91 18.37
N ASP A 149 -12.20 -18.58 18.96
CA ASP A 149 -13.42 -19.02 18.29
C ASP A 149 -14.60 -18.07 18.48
N SER A 150 -14.35 -16.84 18.93
CA SER A 150 -15.42 -15.86 19.19
C SER A 150 -15.38 -14.69 18.23
N ILE A 151 -16.54 -14.04 18.08
CA ILE A 151 -16.65 -12.80 17.31
C ILE A 151 -15.73 -11.75 17.94
N ARG A 152 -14.84 -11.17 17.13
CA ARG A 152 -13.93 -10.12 17.54
C ARG A 152 -14.26 -8.83 16.82
N ILE A 153 -14.53 -7.77 17.60
CA ILE A 153 -14.78 -6.43 17.10
C ILE A 153 -13.59 -5.54 17.43
N MET A 154 -13.03 -4.86 16.45
CA MET A 154 -11.84 -4.03 16.60
C MET A 154 -12.06 -2.64 16.01
N PRO A 155 -12.57 -1.67 16.78
CA PRO A 155 -12.46 -0.27 16.39
C PRO A 155 -11.00 0.16 16.34
N TYR A 156 -10.68 1.07 15.42
CA TYR A 156 -9.33 1.59 15.24
C TYR A 156 -9.32 3.03 14.78
N LEU A 157 -8.21 3.71 15.08
CA LEU A 157 -7.83 5.00 14.52
C LEU A 157 -6.58 4.79 13.67
N HIS A 158 -6.45 5.52 12.57
CA HIS A 158 -5.24 5.49 11.77
C HIS A 158 -4.78 6.87 11.36
N LEU A 159 -3.47 6.98 11.16
CA LEU A 159 -2.79 8.13 10.58
C LEU A 159 -1.77 7.63 9.57
N GLY A 160 -1.62 8.36 8.48
CA GLY A 160 -0.64 8.05 7.45
C GLY A 160 -0.01 9.29 6.86
N ILE A 161 1.26 9.16 6.51
CA ILE A 161 2.03 10.14 5.76
C ILE A 161 2.78 9.45 4.64
N GLY A 162 3.00 10.14 3.54
CA GLY A 162 3.75 9.60 2.42
C GLY A 162 4.25 10.69 1.48
N ALA A 163 5.18 10.29 0.62
CA ALA A 163 5.66 11.14 -0.46
C ALA A 163 6.01 10.29 -1.68
N SER A 164 5.72 10.83 -2.85
CA SER A 164 6.14 10.27 -4.13
C SER A 164 6.97 11.27 -4.92
N TYR A 165 7.87 10.78 -5.74
CA TYR A 165 8.80 11.58 -6.52
C TYR A 165 8.92 11.03 -7.93
N TYR A 166 8.88 11.92 -8.92
CA TYR A 166 9.25 11.62 -10.29
C TYR A 166 10.68 12.06 -10.57
N LYS A 167 11.49 11.16 -11.13
CA LYS A 167 12.90 11.47 -11.47
C LYS A 167 13.00 12.38 -12.68
N ARG A 168 12.07 12.21 -13.62
CA ARG A 168 11.93 13.06 -14.82
C ARG A 168 10.44 13.32 -15.03
N PRO A 169 9.88 14.31 -14.33
CA PRO A 169 8.46 14.62 -14.46
C PRO A 169 8.14 15.05 -15.90
N ALA A 170 7.04 14.56 -16.45
CA ALA A 170 6.49 15.03 -17.69
C ALA A 170 5.86 16.43 -17.52
N SER A 171 5.53 17.07 -18.62
CA SER A 171 4.84 18.37 -18.57
C SER A 171 3.51 18.23 -17.80
N GLY A 172 3.33 18.98 -16.74
CA GLY A 172 2.16 18.95 -15.87
C GLY A 172 2.25 18.01 -14.67
N GLU A 173 3.26 17.13 -14.60
CA GLU A 173 3.54 16.32 -13.41
C GLU A 173 4.32 17.14 -12.36
N LEU A 174 3.97 16.95 -11.08
CA LEU A 174 4.74 17.49 -9.97
C LEU A 174 5.95 16.58 -9.70
N SER A 175 7.15 17.16 -9.59
CA SER A 175 8.37 16.40 -9.28
C SER A 175 8.30 15.71 -7.92
N ARG A 176 7.52 16.26 -6.98
CA ARG A 176 7.30 15.75 -5.63
C ARG A 176 5.87 16.00 -5.21
N THR A 177 5.26 14.99 -4.58
CA THR A 177 3.95 15.09 -3.94
C THR A 177 4.05 14.52 -2.54
N GLU A 178 3.61 15.28 -1.55
CA GLU A 178 3.51 14.86 -0.16
C GLU A 178 2.05 14.73 0.23
N VAL A 179 1.72 13.72 1.04
CA VAL A 179 0.36 13.40 1.42
C VAL A 179 0.29 13.02 2.88
N ALA A 180 -0.83 13.39 3.50
CA ALA A 180 -1.21 12.89 4.82
C ALA A 180 -2.69 12.50 4.79
N SER A 181 -3.05 11.46 5.50
CA SER A 181 -4.43 11.09 5.70
C SER A 181 -4.65 10.52 7.10
N GLY A 182 -5.87 10.64 7.60
CA GLY A 182 -6.25 10.06 8.88
C GLY A 182 -7.70 9.62 8.86
N GLY A 183 -8.06 8.74 9.77
CA GLY A 183 -9.42 8.25 9.85
C GLY A 183 -9.63 7.26 10.98
N TYR A 184 -10.80 6.66 10.95
CA TYR A 184 -11.21 5.65 11.91
C TYR A 184 -12.04 4.57 11.22
N GLY A 185 -12.12 3.43 11.87
CA GLY A 185 -12.90 2.33 11.33
C GLY A 185 -13.16 1.25 12.36
N ILE A 186 -13.80 0.21 11.89
CA ILE A 186 -14.12 -0.98 12.65
C ILE A 186 -13.83 -2.22 11.81
N LYS A 187 -13.18 -3.21 12.41
CA LYS A 187 -12.98 -4.54 11.85
C LYS A 187 -13.77 -5.54 12.67
N VAL A 188 -14.51 -6.42 12.01
CA VAL A 188 -15.27 -7.50 12.64
C VAL A 188 -14.77 -8.80 12.05
N LYS A 189 -14.30 -9.70 12.90
CA LYS A 189 -13.95 -11.06 12.51
C LYS A 189 -14.96 -12.04 13.11
N ILE A 190 -15.59 -12.83 12.25
CA ILE A 190 -16.57 -13.84 12.60
C ILE A 190 -15.98 -15.20 12.27
N PRO A 191 -15.60 -16.01 13.26
CA PRO A 191 -15.15 -17.37 13.01
C PRO A 191 -16.35 -18.26 12.60
N LEU A 192 -16.14 -19.14 11.62
CA LEU A 192 -17.14 -20.03 11.05
C LEU A 192 -16.54 -21.44 10.96
N ASN A 193 -16.39 -22.13 12.08
CA ASN A 193 -15.66 -23.39 12.20
C ASN A 193 -14.20 -23.25 11.71
N SER A 194 -13.84 -23.94 10.60
CA SER A 194 -12.50 -23.82 9.98
C SER A 194 -12.34 -22.56 9.11
N ASN A 195 -13.38 -21.79 8.92
CA ASN A 195 -13.44 -20.61 8.05
C ASN A 195 -13.53 -19.32 8.86
N SER A 196 -13.37 -18.19 8.21
CA SER A 196 -13.65 -16.89 8.86
C SER A 196 -14.21 -15.87 7.85
N LEU A 197 -15.09 -15.00 8.36
CA LEU A 197 -15.58 -13.83 7.65
C LEU A 197 -15.02 -12.58 8.33
N ASP A 198 -14.25 -11.82 7.58
CA ASP A 198 -13.66 -10.55 8.01
C ASP A 198 -14.37 -9.40 7.28
N ILE A 199 -14.96 -8.48 8.04
CA ILE A 199 -15.63 -7.29 7.52
C ILE A 199 -14.92 -6.08 8.10
N SER A 200 -14.60 -5.10 7.26
CA SER A 200 -14.06 -3.82 7.73
C SER A 200 -14.77 -2.64 7.09
N PHE A 201 -15.06 -1.64 7.92
CA PHE A 201 -15.57 -0.33 7.48
C PHE A 201 -14.61 0.75 7.95
N GLU A 202 -14.26 1.68 7.06
CA GLU A 202 -13.34 2.77 7.35
C GLU A 202 -13.88 4.09 6.80
N VAL A 203 -13.69 5.16 7.55
CA VAL A 203 -13.91 6.55 7.13
C VAL A 203 -12.58 7.26 7.21
N ALA A 204 -12.12 7.84 6.12
CA ALA A 204 -10.82 8.49 6.04
C ALA A 204 -10.90 9.85 5.36
N GLU A 205 -10.10 10.79 5.81
CA GLU A 205 -9.94 12.11 5.21
C GLU A 205 -8.49 12.34 4.78
N ALA A 206 -8.34 13.06 3.68
CA ALA A 206 -7.06 13.50 3.14
C ALA A 206 -6.69 14.90 3.63
N ASP A 207 -5.40 15.21 3.67
CA ASP A 207 -4.95 16.58 3.87
C ASP A 207 -5.40 17.46 2.68
N LYS A 208 -6.15 18.50 3.01
CA LYS A 208 -6.74 19.44 2.04
C LYS A 208 -5.72 20.36 1.36
N SER A 209 -4.49 20.40 1.87
CA SER A 209 -3.40 21.21 1.28
C SER A 209 -2.88 20.61 -0.03
N VAL A 210 -3.15 19.33 -0.30
CA VAL A 210 -2.67 18.64 -1.49
C VAL A 210 -3.60 18.93 -2.68
N LYS A 211 -3.03 19.43 -3.78
CA LYS A 211 -3.78 19.73 -5.01
C LYS A 211 -4.41 18.45 -5.58
N GLY A 212 -5.71 18.49 -5.84
CA GLY A 212 -6.47 17.35 -6.39
C GLY A 212 -7.13 16.46 -5.32
N THR A 213 -7.09 16.86 -4.04
CA THR A 213 -7.85 16.16 -3.00
C THR A 213 -9.32 16.54 -3.05
N THR A 214 -10.19 15.54 -2.88
CA THR A 214 -11.60 15.78 -2.63
C THR A 214 -11.77 16.29 -1.20
N SER A 215 -12.62 17.29 -1.01
CA SER A 215 -12.95 17.81 0.34
C SER A 215 -13.90 16.90 1.12
N ARG A 216 -14.18 15.71 0.62
CA ARG A 216 -15.16 14.77 1.19
C ARG A 216 -14.45 13.57 1.79
N PRO A 217 -14.92 13.04 2.94
CA PRO A 217 -14.40 11.80 3.48
C PRO A 217 -14.63 10.65 2.51
N VAL A 218 -13.68 9.74 2.46
CA VAL A 218 -13.75 8.48 1.70
C VAL A 218 -14.31 7.40 2.63
N TYR A 219 -15.29 6.65 2.16
CA TYR A 219 -15.90 5.52 2.86
C TYR A 219 -15.44 4.23 2.19
N LEU A 220 -14.87 3.33 2.96
CA LEU A 220 -14.35 2.06 2.47
C LEU A 220 -15.06 0.91 3.19
N LEU A 221 -15.58 -0.04 2.42
CA LEU A 221 -16.11 -1.31 2.92
C LEU A 221 -15.31 -2.44 2.28
N ASN A 222 -14.76 -3.32 3.10
CA ASN A 222 -14.10 -4.53 2.63
C ASN A 222 -14.68 -5.76 3.34
N THR A 223 -14.85 -6.83 2.58
CA THR A 223 -15.32 -8.11 3.09
C THR A 223 -14.44 -9.22 2.53
N THR A 224 -13.89 -10.04 3.40
CA THR A 224 -13.02 -11.17 3.03
C THR A 224 -13.55 -12.44 3.67
N PHE A 225 -13.73 -13.47 2.88
CA PHE A 225 -14.05 -14.82 3.34
C PHE A 225 -12.81 -15.69 3.18
N SER A 226 -12.39 -16.35 4.27
CA SER A 226 -11.24 -17.27 4.30
C SER A 226 -11.72 -18.67 4.61
N PHE A 227 -11.29 -19.66 3.82
CA PHE A 227 -11.63 -21.07 3.92
C PHE A 227 -10.38 -21.94 3.86
#